data_fc57749b5ca9406daf165ff348f3dc8d
#
_entry.id   fc57749b5ca9406daf165ff348f3dc8d
#
_cell.length_a   1.000
_cell.length_b   1.000
_cell.length_c   1.000
_cell.angle_alpha   90.00
_cell.angle_beta   90.00
_cell.angle_gamma   90.00
#
_symmetry.space_group_name_H-M   'P 1'
#
loop_
_entity.id
_entity.type
_entity.pdbx_description
1 polymer ?
#
loop_
_entity_poly.entity_id
_entity_poly.type
_entity_poly.pdbx_seq_one_letter_code
_entity_poly.pdbx_strand_id
1 'polypeptide(L)'
;MKQSTFKILFYLRSNHVNKDGTSAIIVRVSIDGERQDWSTKLVCEPERWDGKAGKATGRSSKSFEINNHLQDIQTILTNHFYDIQRRHGYVTVEMVRNAYMGITQREESLLKLYEQHLEDTK
;
A
#
# COMPACT_ATOMS: atom_id res chain seq x y z
N MET A 1 -10.31 10.83 -26.23
CA MET A 1 -9.81 9.65 -25.52
C MET A 1 -10.04 9.76 -24.03
N LYS A 2 -10.50 8.70 -23.47
CA LYS A 2 -10.89 8.70 -22.08
C LYS A 2 -9.75 8.21 -21.20
N GLN A 3 -9.41 8.99 -20.20
CA GLN A 3 -8.38 8.61 -19.25
C GLN A 3 -9.01 7.99 -18.01
N SER A 4 -8.35 6.99 -17.49
CA SER A 4 -8.80 6.38 -16.25
C SER A 4 -8.58 7.31 -15.07
N THR A 5 -9.55 7.34 -14.18
CA THR A 5 -9.43 8.07 -12.93
C THR A 5 -8.70 7.20 -11.93
N PHE A 6 -7.64 7.72 -11.32
CA PHE A 6 -6.83 6.96 -10.39
C PHE A 6 -6.60 7.78 -9.14
N LYS A 7 -7.01 7.22 -7.99
CA LYS A 7 -6.85 7.89 -6.70
C LYS A 7 -6.37 6.91 -5.66
N ILE A 8 -5.55 7.40 -4.75
CA ILE A 8 -5.05 6.63 -3.62
C ILE A 8 -5.36 7.41 -2.35
N LEU A 9 -5.94 6.73 -1.37
CA LEU A 9 -6.32 7.33 -0.11
C LEU A 9 -5.87 6.44 1.03
N PHE A 10 -5.35 7.06 2.10
CA PHE A 10 -5.01 6.33 3.32
C PHE A 10 -5.93 6.81 4.44
N TYR A 11 -6.38 5.87 5.27
CA TYR A 11 -7.20 6.22 6.41
C TYR A 11 -7.00 5.19 7.53
N LEU A 12 -7.36 5.56 8.73
CA LEU A 12 -7.30 4.65 9.87
C LEU A 12 -8.59 3.85 9.98
N ARG A 13 -8.45 2.59 10.35
CA ARG A 13 -9.62 1.77 10.66
C ARG A 13 -10.18 2.24 12.00
N SER A 14 -11.33 2.89 11.97
CA SER A 14 -11.86 3.57 13.14
C SER A 14 -12.61 2.65 14.08
N ASN A 15 -13.01 1.47 13.63
CA ASN A 15 -13.82 0.58 14.45
C ASN A 15 -13.00 -0.49 15.17
N HIS A 16 -11.68 -0.36 15.16
CA HIS A 16 -10.84 -1.34 15.83
C HIS A 16 -9.54 -0.67 16.28
N VAL A 17 -9.29 -0.72 17.57
CA VAL A 17 -8.06 -0.18 18.14
C VAL A 17 -7.30 -1.33 18.78
N ASN A 18 -6.03 -1.43 18.46
CA ASN A 18 -5.18 -2.49 18.98
C ASN A 18 -4.91 -2.28 20.47
N LYS A 19 -4.35 -3.30 21.10
CA LYS A 19 -4.09 -3.22 22.54
C LYS A 19 -3.13 -2.11 22.89
N ASP A 20 -2.23 -1.77 21.98
CA ASP A 20 -1.25 -0.69 22.22
C ASP A 20 -1.78 0.69 21.89
N GLY A 21 -3.07 0.79 21.56
CA GLY A 21 -3.68 2.10 21.28
C GLY A 21 -3.56 2.55 19.85
N THR A 22 -3.06 1.70 18.96
CA THR A 22 -2.93 2.07 17.56
C THR A 22 -4.03 1.44 16.71
N SER A 23 -4.24 1.98 15.53
CA SER A 23 -5.19 1.44 14.57
C SER A 23 -4.49 1.21 13.25
N ALA A 24 -4.99 0.23 12.50
CA ALA A 24 -4.41 -0.11 11.21
C ALA A 24 -4.65 1.00 10.20
N ILE A 25 -3.63 1.26 9.39
CA ILE A 25 -3.75 2.20 8.28
C ILE A 25 -4.19 1.41 7.06
N ILE A 26 -5.27 1.85 6.46
CA ILE A 26 -5.87 1.19 5.30
C ILE A 26 -5.60 2.04 4.08
N VAL A 27 -5.23 1.38 2.98
CA VAL A 27 -5.09 2.06 1.70
C VAL A 27 -6.32 1.75 0.86
N ARG A 28 -6.85 2.79 0.22
CA ARG A 28 -7.97 2.66 -0.72
C ARG A 28 -7.51 3.11 -2.09
N VAL A 29 -7.66 2.24 -3.06
CA VAL A 29 -7.34 2.56 -4.45
C VAL A 29 -8.64 2.60 -5.23
N SER A 30 -8.85 3.69 -5.96
CA SER A 30 -10.04 3.87 -6.79
C SER A 30 -9.63 4.08 -8.23
N ILE A 31 -10.26 3.35 -9.14
CA ILE A 31 -10.03 3.49 -10.57
C ILE A 31 -11.38 3.42 -11.26
N ASP A 32 -11.74 4.50 -11.94
CA ASP A 32 -12.96 4.56 -12.77
C ASP A 32 -14.21 4.17 -11.98
N GLY A 33 -14.30 4.61 -10.73
CA GLY A 33 -15.47 4.37 -9.93
C GLY A 33 -15.44 3.08 -9.12
N GLU A 34 -14.52 2.20 -9.41
CA GLU A 34 -14.32 0.99 -8.61
C GLU A 34 -13.24 1.23 -7.58
N ARG A 35 -13.38 0.57 -6.44
CA ARG A 35 -12.40 0.75 -5.38
C ARG A 35 -12.20 -0.52 -4.60
N GLN A 36 -11.01 -0.65 -4.02
CA GLN A 36 -10.69 -1.73 -3.11
C GLN A 36 -9.84 -1.17 -1.98
N ASP A 37 -10.05 -1.73 -0.80
CA ASP A 37 -9.33 -1.33 0.40
C ASP A 37 -8.56 -2.53 0.93
N TRP A 38 -7.36 -2.27 1.45
CA TRP A 38 -6.63 -3.32 2.14
C TRP A 38 -5.66 -2.68 3.13
N SER A 39 -5.18 -3.50 4.05
CA SER A 39 -4.30 -3.01 5.11
C SER A 39 -2.90 -2.77 4.57
N THR A 40 -2.31 -1.64 4.96
CA THR A 40 -0.91 -1.37 4.66
C THR A 40 0.03 -2.15 5.56
N LYS A 41 -0.53 -2.75 6.63
CA LYS A 41 0.22 -3.39 7.71
C LYS A 41 1.00 -2.41 8.56
N LEU A 42 0.70 -1.13 8.38
CA LEU A 42 1.21 -0.08 9.24
C LEU A 42 0.13 0.32 10.23
N VAL A 43 0.55 0.88 11.34
CA VAL A 43 -0.39 1.34 12.37
C VAL A 43 -0.02 2.74 12.79
N CYS A 44 -1.02 3.45 13.35
CA CYS A 44 -0.81 4.81 13.82
C CYS A 44 -1.79 5.07 14.95
N GLU A 45 -1.36 5.87 15.91
CA GLU A 45 -2.26 6.29 16.97
C GLU A 45 -3.33 7.22 16.39
N PRO A 46 -4.61 6.99 16.72
CA PRO A 46 -5.67 7.81 16.12
C PRO A 46 -5.50 9.31 16.37
N GLU A 47 -4.99 9.68 17.54
CA GLU A 47 -4.81 11.09 17.85
C GLU A 47 -3.66 11.72 17.08
N ARG A 48 -2.84 10.92 16.44
CA ARG A 48 -1.74 11.42 15.61
C ARG A 48 -2.00 11.23 14.13
N TRP A 49 -3.23 10.99 13.77
CA TRP A 49 -3.59 10.79 12.38
C TRP A 49 -4.41 11.96 11.88
N ASP A 50 -4.01 12.51 10.75
CA ASP A 50 -4.76 13.58 10.09
C ASP A 50 -5.63 12.95 9.01
N GLY A 51 -6.93 12.85 9.29
CA GLY A 51 -7.85 12.20 8.36
C GLY A 51 -8.02 12.95 7.05
N LYS A 52 -7.85 14.24 7.07
CA LYS A 52 -7.98 15.04 5.86
C LYS A 52 -6.75 14.90 4.97
N ALA A 53 -5.58 14.90 5.58
CA ALA A 53 -4.35 14.78 4.83
C ALA A 53 -4.00 13.33 4.52
N GLY A 54 -4.58 12.38 5.27
CA GLY A 54 -4.29 10.98 5.07
C GLY A 54 -2.87 10.61 5.45
N LYS A 55 -2.39 11.17 6.55
CA LYS A 55 -1.03 10.92 6.99
C LYS A 55 -0.91 11.16 8.48
N ALA A 56 0.22 10.73 9.04
CA ALA A 56 0.50 10.93 10.45
C ALA A 56 0.92 12.37 10.68
N THR A 57 0.50 12.91 11.85
CA THR A 57 0.85 14.27 12.23
C THR A 57 2.03 14.24 13.21
N GLY A 58 2.59 15.42 13.45
CA GLY A 58 3.65 15.58 14.41
C GLY A 58 5.02 15.52 13.77
N ARG A 59 6.02 15.73 14.60
CA ARG A 59 7.40 15.81 14.12
C ARG A 59 8.28 14.72 14.70
N SER A 60 7.67 13.66 15.23
CA SER A 60 8.45 12.57 15.78
C SER A 60 9.05 11.74 14.66
N SER A 61 10.10 11.01 15.00
CA SER A 61 10.71 10.07 14.04
C SER A 61 9.69 9.07 13.54
N LYS A 62 8.80 8.66 14.43
CA LYS A 62 7.79 7.67 14.07
C LYS A 62 6.83 8.21 13.04
N SER A 63 6.42 9.47 13.17
CA SER A 63 5.53 10.08 12.20
C SER A 63 6.19 10.18 10.83
N PHE A 64 7.44 10.58 10.80
CA PHE A 64 8.18 10.66 9.54
C PHE A 64 8.32 9.28 8.92
N GLU A 65 8.60 8.28 9.73
CA GLU A 65 8.76 6.92 9.23
C GLU A 65 7.47 6.41 8.62
N ILE A 66 6.34 6.62 9.30
CA ILE A 66 5.04 6.21 8.78
C ILE A 66 4.78 6.90 7.45
N ASN A 67 4.97 8.21 7.40
CA ASN A 67 4.69 8.96 6.19
C ASN A 67 5.59 8.55 5.04
N ASN A 68 6.83 8.20 5.32
CA ASN A 68 7.73 7.71 4.28
C ASN A 68 7.24 6.38 3.72
N HIS A 69 6.76 5.50 4.59
CA HIS A 69 6.20 4.23 4.12
C HIS A 69 4.95 4.43 3.28
N LEU A 70 4.09 5.38 3.69
CA LEU A 70 2.90 5.67 2.90
C LEU A 70 3.28 6.22 1.53
N GLN A 71 4.30 7.07 1.49
CA GLN A 71 4.79 7.60 0.23
C GLN A 71 5.31 6.48 -0.67
N ASP A 72 6.04 5.53 -0.09
CA ASP A 72 6.55 4.40 -0.86
C ASP A 72 5.41 3.57 -1.43
N ILE A 73 4.38 3.31 -0.63
CA ILE A 73 3.23 2.54 -1.09
C ILE A 73 2.56 3.26 -2.24
N GLN A 74 2.38 4.57 -2.11
CA GLN A 74 1.76 5.36 -3.15
C GLN A 74 2.57 5.29 -4.45
N THR A 75 3.87 5.38 -4.34
CA THR A 75 4.75 5.30 -5.51
C THR A 75 4.65 3.93 -6.18
N ILE A 76 4.67 2.88 -5.39
CA ILE A 76 4.58 1.53 -5.93
C ILE A 76 3.24 1.32 -6.66
N LEU A 77 2.15 1.75 -6.04
CA LEU A 77 0.83 1.60 -6.64
C LEU A 77 0.72 2.41 -7.92
N THR A 78 1.25 3.63 -7.91
CA THR A 78 1.21 4.48 -9.09
C THR A 78 2.00 3.86 -10.24
N ASN A 79 3.16 3.29 -9.94
CA ASN A 79 3.97 2.64 -10.96
C ASN A 79 3.25 1.43 -11.54
N HIS A 80 2.58 0.65 -10.70
CA HIS A 80 1.79 -0.47 -11.20
C HIS A 80 0.66 -0.01 -12.11
N PHE A 81 0.00 1.07 -11.72
CA PHE A 81 -1.10 1.60 -12.51
C PHE A 81 -0.64 1.93 -13.94
N TYR A 82 0.44 2.68 -14.05
CA TYR A 82 0.92 3.08 -15.37
C TYR A 82 1.53 1.92 -16.14
N ASP A 83 2.19 1.01 -15.45
CA ASP A 83 2.77 -0.15 -16.10
C ASP A 83 1.70 -1.05 -16.70
N ILE A 84 0.65 -1.32 -15.94
CA ILE A 84 -0.44 -2.17 -16.41
C ILE A 84 -1.16 -1.50 -17.57
N GLN A 85 -1.41 -0.21 -17.45
CA GLN A 85 -2.08 0.53 -18.51
C GLN A 85 -1.27 0.47 -19.81
N ARG A 86 0.03 0.60 -19.69
CA ARG A 86 0.90 0.56 -20.86
C ARG A 86 0.92 -0.80 -21.51
N ARG A 87 0.90 -1.87 -20.70
CA ARG A 87 0.98 -3.23 -21.23
C ARG A 87 -0.34 -3.69 -21.82
N HIS A 88 -1.45 -3.36 -21.17
CA HIS A 88 -2.74 -3.94 -21.53
C HIS A 88 -3.68 -2.96 -22.22
N GLY A 89 -3.37 -1.68 -22.18
CA GLY A 89 -4.25 -0.66 -22.73
C GLY A 89 -5.41 -0.30 -21.84
N TYR A 90 -5.53 -0.95 -20.70
CA TYR A 90 -6.53 -0.64 -19.69
C TYR A 90 -6.01 -1.10 -18.34
N VAL A 91 -6.67 -0.63 -17.28
CA VAL A 91 -6.25 -0.99 -15.93
C VAL A 91 -7.48 -1.00 -15.03
N THR A 92 -7.57 -1.99 -14.17
CA THR A 92 -8.61 -2.08 -13.16
C THR A 92 -7.98 -2.06 -11.78
N VAL A 93 -8.80 -1.74 -10.77
CA VAL A 93 -8.30 -1.68 -9.41
C VAL A 93 -7.82 -3.06 -8.95
N GLU A 94 -8.48 -4.10 -9.42
CA GLU A 94 -8.08 -5.46 -9.08
C GLU A 94 -6.71 -5.80 -9.63
N MET A 95 -6.42 -5.36 -10.86
CA MET A 95 -5.12 -5.61 -11.47
C MET A 95 -4.00 -4.93 -10.68
N VAL A 96 -4.24 -3.70 -10.25
CA VAL A 96 -3.25 -2.98 -9.45
C VAL A 96 -3.05 -3.66 -8.10
N ARG A 97 -4.14 -4.06 -7.46
CA ARG A 97 -4.05 -4.73 -6.17
C ARG A 97 -3.29 -6.05 -6.28
N ASN A 98 -3.60 -6.82 -7.31
CA ASN A 98 -2.94 -8.11 -7.49
C ASN A 98 -1.46 -7.94 -7.77
N ALA A 99 -1.09 -6.93 -8.55
CA ALA A 99 0.31 -6.65 -8.81
C ALA A 99 1.03 -6.27 -7.53
N TYR A 100 0.39 -5.43 -6.71
CA TYR A 100 0.98 -5.00 -5.45
C TYR A 100 1.14 -6.20 -4.50
N MET A 101 0.11 -7.00 -4.37
CA MET A 101 0.16 -8.16 -3.49
C MET A 101 1.14 -9.20 -4.00
N GLY A 102 1.20 -9.37 -5.33
CA GLY A 102 2.11 -10.31 -5.92
C GLY A 102 3.56 -9.97 -5.67
N ILE A 103 3.89 -8.68 -5.73
CA ILE A 103 5.26 -8.26 -5.46
C ILE A 103 5.61 -8.49 -4.00
N THR A 104 4.70 -8.16 -3.09
CA THR A 104 4.93 -8.38 -1.67
C THR A 104 5.16 -9.86 -1.38
N GLN A 105 4.31 -10.71 -1.93
CA GLN A 105 4.46 -12.15 -1.75
C GLN A 105 5.72 -12.66 -2.38
N ARG A 106 6.05 -12.12 -3.56
CA ARG A 106 7.24 -12.56 -4.27
C ARG A 106 8.51 -12.23 -3.49
N GLU A 107 8.55 -11.09 -2.83
CA GLU A 107 9.70 -10.73 -2.03
C GLU A 107 9.92 -11.73 -0.90
N GLU A 108 8.85 -12.11 -0.22
CA GLU A 108 8.96 -13.12 0.82
C GLU A 108 9.39 -14.46 0.26
N SER A 109 8.79 -14.85 -0.86
CA SER A 109 9.14 -16.10 -1.51
C SER A 109 10.58 -16.12 -2.00
N LEU A 110 11.02 -15.01 -2.55
CA LEU A 110 12.39 -14.91 -3.05
C LEU A 110 13.40 -15.05 -1.93
N LEU A 111 13.11 -14.48 -0.78
CA LEU A 111 14.01 -14.61 0.35
C LEU A 111 14.14 -16.07 0.77
N LYS A 112 13.03 -16.79 0.85
CA LYS A 112 13.05 -18.19 1.21
C LYS A 112 13.74 -19.02 0.14
N LEU A 113 13.40 -18.76 -1.12
CA LEU A 113 14.02 -19.49 -2.21
C LEU A 113 15.50 -19.20 -2.30
N TYR A 114 15.87 -17.96 -2.03
CA TYR A 114 17.27 -17.59 -2.10
C TYR A 114 18.09 -18.38 -1.10
N GLU A 115 17.58 -18.52 0.12
CA GLU A 115 18.27 -19.30 1.13
C GLU A 115 18.37 -20.75 0.71
N GLN A 116 17.28 -21.32 0.22
CA GLN A 116 17.31 -22.69 -0.26
C GLN A 116 18.22 -22.85 -1.47
N HIS A 117 18.16 -21.87 -2.34
CA HIS A 117 18.96 -21.92 -3.56
C HIS A 117 20.45 -21.90 -3.25
N LEU A 118 20.84 -21.11 -2.27
CA LEU A 118 22.23 -21.10 -1.85
C LEU A 118 22.67 -22.45 -1.35
N GLU A 119 21.79 -23.15 -0.67
CA GLU A 119 22.10 -24.51 -0.22
C GLU A 119 22.17 -25.48 -1.38
N ASP A 120 21.24 -25.32 -2.33
CA ASP A 120 21.14 -26.27 -3.43
C ASP A 120 22.26 -26.14 -4.43
N THR A 121 22.68 -24.91 -4.70
CA THR A 121 23.65 -24.68 -5.76
C THR A 121 25.08 -24.90 -5.34
N LYS A 122 25.28 -25.23 -4.11
CA LYS A 122 26.66 -25.44 -3.63
C LYS A 122 27.19 -26.79 -3.94
#